data_6eb84e628dbbe67d2c8dc007d6c0a21e
#
_entry.id   6eb84e628dbbe67d2c8dc007d6c0a21e
#
_cell.length_a   1.000
_cell.length_b   1.000
_cell.length_c   1.000
_cell.angle_alpha   90.00
_cell.angle_beta   90.00
_cell.angle_gamma   90.00
#
_symmetry.space_group_name_H-M   'P 1'
#
loop_
_entity.id
_entity.type
_entity.pdbx_description
1 polymer ?
#
loop_
_entity_poly.entity_id
_entity_poly.type
_entity_poly.pdbx_seq_one_letter_code
_entity_poly.pdbx_strand_id
1 'polypeptide(L)'
;YMSIQANHDTGMLNTPKTYSYDNNIDRWNYIFQNNLTYKLTSTTKVGLRMNAQIGKLKGPNYSTTDLFGAARDVAPVLFPATYPAQPDDTHIRFGNDIISGSELYTNPYAKMLSSFKEENYNTLNTVMNIEQGLDFVTKGLKLTALVNFKNWASSNFTRSIAPYYYRMMSSTWDPNN
;
A
#
# COMPACT_ATOMS: atom_id res chain seq x y z
N TYR A 1 26.22 7.09 -15.23
CA TYR A 1 25.28 7.75 -14.33
C TYR A 1 24.43 6.70 -13.61
N MET A 2 24.38 6.82 -12.29
CA MET A 2 23.61 5.95 -11.42
C MET A 2 22.89 6.81 -10.38
N SER A 3 21.63 6.53 -10.07
CA SER A 3 20.89 7.16 -8.99
C SER A 3 20.08 6.13 -8.20
N ILE A 4 19.95 6.38 -6.91
CA ILE A 4 19.12 5.60 -5.99
C ILE A 4 18.25 6.59 -5.22
N GLN A 5 16.97 6.32 -5.16
CA GLN A 5 16.01 7.12 -4.41
C GLN A 5 15.19 6.19 -3.52
N ALA A 6 14.96 6.61 -2.29
CA ALA A 6 14.08 5.94 -1.34
C ALA A 6 13.06 6.97 -0.82
N ASN A 7 11.79 6.66 -0.93
CA ASN A 7 10.69 7.45 -0.40
C ASN A 7 9.96 6.62 0.65
N HIS A 8 9.63 7.26 1.76
CA HIS A 8 8.86 6.68 2.84
C HIS A 8 7.71 7.60 3.21
N ASP A 9 6.47 7.10 3.09
CA ASP A 9 5.25 7.81 3.47
C ASP A 9 4.57 7.04 4.60
N THR A 10 4.21 7.75 5.66
CA THR A 10 3.46 7.19 6.79
C THR A 10 2.08 7.82 6.89
N GLY A 11 1.08 7.03 7.29
CA GLY A 11 -0.26 7.53 7.55
C GLY A 11 -0.38 8.17 8.94
N MET A 12 -1.46 8.94 9.12
CA MET A 12 -1.82 9.58 10.40
C MET A 12 -3.05 8.90 11.05
N LEU A 13 -3.29 7.63 10.75
CA LEU A 13 -4.39 6.89 11.36
C LEU A 13 -4.04 6.56 12.81
N ASN A 14 -4.98 6.80 13.72
CA ASN A 14 -4.84 6.37 15.11
C ASN A 14 -5.20 4.89 15.23
N THR A 15 -4.20 4.03 15.12
CA THR A 15 -4.35 2.58 15.13
C THR A 15 -3.76 2.00 16.41
N PRO A 16 -4.60 1.59 17.40
CA PRO A 16 -4.10 0.88 18.58
C PRO A 16 -3.56 -0.49 18.19
N LYS A 17 -2.47 -0.90 18.81
CA LYS A 17 -1.83 -2.21 18.62
C LYS A 17 -2.56 -3.32 19.37
N THR A 18 -3.83 -3.53 19.07
CA THR A 18 -4.65 -4.56 19.73
C THR A 18 -4.52 -5.91 19.02
N TYR A 19 -4.37 -5.89 17.70
CA TYR A 19 -4.17 -7.08 16.88
C TYR A 19 -2.68 -7.29 16.54
N SER A 20 -2.36 -8.44 15.98
CA SER A 20 -0.97 -8.81 15.60
C SER A 20 -0.42 -8.03 14.40
N TYR A 21 -1.17 -7.08 13.84
CA TYR A 21 -0.79 -6.24 12.71
C TYR A 21 -1.01 -4.75 13.01
N ASP A 22 -0.24 -3.92 12.36
CA ASP A 22 -0.40 -2.46 12.39
C ASP A 22 -1.18 -2.02 11.16
N ASN A 23 -2.28 -1.30 11.36
CA ASN A 23 -3.15 -0.81 10.30
C ASN A 23 -2.82 0.62 9.87
N ASN A 24 -1.77 1.23 10.40
CA ASN A 24 -1.35 2.52 9.87
C ASN A 24 -0.79 2.35 8.46
N ILE A 25 -0.95 3.37 7.64
CA ILE A 25 -0.41 3.37 6.28
C ILE A 25 1.11 3.50 6.40
N ASP A 26 1.81 2.55 5.79
CA ASP A 26 3.28 2.53 5.67
C ASP A 26 3.62 2.20 4.21
N ARG A 27 4.19 3.17 3.50
CA ARG A 27 4.55 3.04 2.09
C ARG A 27 6.03 3.29 1.90
N TRP A 28 6.71 2.31 1.34
CA TRP A 28 8.08 2.42 0.88
C TRP A 28 8.14 2.33 -0.64
N ASN A 29 8.93 3.20 -1.26
CA ASN A 29 9.17 3.16 -2.69
C ASN A 29 10.67 3.39 -2.97
N TYR A 30 11.31 2.39 -3.55
CA TYR A 30 12.72 2.42 -3.94
C TYR A 30 12.81 2.51 -5.46
N ILE A 31 13.58 3.46 -5.94
CA ILE A 31 13.82 3.65 -7.38
C ILE A 31 15.31 3.57 -7.60
N PHE A 32 15.72 2.68 -8.48
CA PHE A 32 17.09 2.51 -8.93
C PHE A 32 17.15 2.81 -10.42
N GLN A 33 18.05 3.72 -10.80
CA GLN A 33 18.31 4.04 -12.21
C GLN A 33 19.79 3.93 -12.50
N ASN A 34 20.11 3.27 -13.60
CA ASN A 34 21.47 3.17 -14.12
C ASN A 34 21.48 3.41 -15.61
N ASN A 35 22.37 4.31 -16.06
CA ASN A 35 22.64 4.55 -17.47
C ASN A 35 24.15 4.40 -17.68
N LEU A 36 24.53 3.33 -18.35
CA LEU A 36 25.91 3.00 -18.68
C LEU A 36 26.08 3.04 -20.20
N THR A 37 27.14 3.69 -20.65
CA THR A 37 27.57 3.62 -22.03
C THR A 37 29.04 3.22 -22.03
N TYR A 38 29.35 2.16 -22.75
CA TYR A 38 30.70 1.61 -22.84
C TYR A 38 31.14 1.47 -24.31
N LYS A 39 32.34 1.93 -24.62
CA LYS A 39 32.97 1.68 -25.92
C LYS A 39 33.75 0.38 -25.84
N LEU A 40 33.19 -0.68 -26.42
CA LEU A 40 33.84 -1.99 -26.49
C LEU A 40 35.05 -1.97 -27.40
N THR A 41 34.93 -1.28 -28.55
CA THR A 41 36.00 -1.09 -29.55
C THR A 41 35.93 0.34 -30.10
N SER A 42 36.83 0.70 -31.00
CA SER A 42 36.76 1.98 -31.68
C SER A 42 35.48 2.17 -32.51
N THR A 43 34.87 1.07 -32.96
CA THR A 43 33.67 1.05 -33.82
C THR A 43 32.41 0.57 -33.13
N THR A 44 32.53 -0.02 -31.90
CA THR A 44 31.40 -0.62 -31.19
C THR A 44 31.13 0.11 -29.89
N LYS A 45 29.87 0.55 -29.69
CA LYS A 45 29.37 1.11 -28.44
C LYS A 45 28.20 0.30 -27.93
N VAL A 46 28.17 0.06 -26.63
CA VAL A 46 27.05 -0.59 -25.92
C VAL A 46 26.50 0.35 -24.89
N GLY A 47 25.20 0.59 -24.93
CA GLY A 47 24.46 1.34 -23.91
C GLY A 47 23.55 0.41 -23.14
N LEU A 48 23.51 0.57 -21.81
CA LEU A 48 22.61 -0.12 -20.91
C LEU A 48 21.86 0.93 -20.07
N ARG A 49 20.55 0.94 -20.15
CA ARG A 49 19.68 1.72 -19.29
C ARG A 49 18.83 0.77 -18.48
N MET A 50 18.91 0.91 -17.17
CA MET A 50 18.12 0.11 -16.24
C MET A 50 17.33 1.05 -15.33
N ASN A 51 16.04 0.79 -15.18
CA ASN A 51 15.16 1.43 -14.22
C ASN A 51 14.43 0.31 -13.46
N ALA A 52 14.68 0.24 -12.17
CA ALA A 52 13.99 -0.70 -11.27
C ALA A 52 13.24 0.11 -10.22
N GLN A 53 11.98 -0.26 -9.99
CA GLN A 53 11.15 0.31 -8.94
C GLN A 53 10.58 -0.82 -8.09
N ILE A 54 10.76 -0.70 -6.78
CA ILE A 54 10.25 -1.64 -5.78
C ILE A 54 9.39 -0.86 -4.81
N GLY A 55 8.12 -1.20 -4.73
CA GLY A 55 7.19 -0.56 -3.82
C GLY A 55 6.57 -1.56 -2.86
N LYS A 56 6.37 -1.11 -1.63
CA LYS A 56 5.68 -1.83 -0.57
C LYS A 56 4.70 -0.90 0.11
N LEU A 57 3.44 -1.33 0.20
CA LEU A 57 2.37 -0.62 0.88
C LEU A 57 1.73 -1.54 1.92
N LYS A 58 1.62 -1.05 3.15
CA LYS A 58 0.84 -1.67 4.22
C LYS A 58 -0.24 -0.71 4.68
N GLY A 59 -1.35 -1.23 5.16
CA GLY A 59 -2.43 -0.41 5.71
C GLY A 59 -3.76 -1.14 5.80
N PRO A 60 -4.86 -0.43 6.11
CA PRO A 60 -6.20 -0.98 6.09
C PRO A 60 -6.56 -1.49 4.69
N ASN A 61 -7.40 -2.52 4.63
CA ASN A 61 -7.91 -3.02 3.33
C ASN A 61 -9.05 -2.15 2.76
N TYR A 62 -9.16 -0.92 3.20
CA TYR A 62 -10.09 0.07 2.70
C TYR A 62 -9.34 1.33 2.30
N SER A 63 -9.84 2.03 1.29
CA SER A 63 -9.25 3.32 0.91
C SER A 63 -9.50 4.37 2.00
N THR A 64 -8.66 5.39 2.05
CA THR A 64 -8.88 6.54 2.94
C THR A 64 -10.20 7.22 2.65
N THR A 65 -10.62 7.31 1.39
CA THR A 65 -11.92 7.86 0.98
C THR A 65 -13.09 7.06 1.56
N ASP A 66 -13.01 5.72 1.56
CA ASP A 66 -14.04 4.85 2.14
C ASP A 66 -14.13 4.98 3.66
N LEU A 67 -12.97 5.14 4.33
CA LEU A 67 -12.92 5.32 5.77
C LEU A 67 -13.48 6.69 6.19
N PHE A 68 -13.11 7.76 5.49
CA PHE A 68 -13.66 9.10 5.72
C PHE A 68 -15.13 9.18 5.35
N GLY A 69 -15.57 8.53 4.26
CA GLY A 69 -16.98 8.41 3.91
C GLY A 69 -17.78 7.78 5.04
N ALA A 70 -17.34 6.62 5.54
CA ALA A 70 -17.98 5.95 6.67
C ALA A 70 -18.00 6.81 7.94
N ALA A 71 -16.92 7.55 8.22
CA ALA A 71 -16.86 8.45 9.40
C ALA A 71 -17.80 9.66 9.27
N ARG A 72 -18.06 10.14 8.06
CA ARG A 72 -19.00 11.25 7.82
C ARG A 72 -20.44 10.80 7.89
N ASP A 73 -20.73 9.58 7.41
CA ASP A 73 -22.10 9.09 7.22
C ASP A 73 -22.73 8.56 8.53
N VAL A 74 -21.93 8.45 9.60
CA VAL A 74 -22.39 8.00 10.93
C VAL A 74 -22.19 9.10 11.97
N ALA A 75 -23.29 9.54 12.60
CA ALA A 75 -23.21 10.53 13.67
C ALA A 75 -22.62 9.91 14.94
N PRO A 76 -21.62 10.55 15.58
CA PRO A 76 -20.96 10.02 16.78
C PRO A 76 -21.89 9.82 17.99
N VAL A 77 -23.06 10.45 17.98
CA VAL A 77 -24.07 10.35 19.04
C VAL A 77 -24.83 9.01 19.01
N LEU A 78 -24.82 8.29 17.88
CA LEU A 78 -25.57 7.03 17.74
C LEU A 78 -24.94 5.89 18.54
N PHE A 79 -23.63 5.79 18.53
CA PHE A 79 -22.89 4.79 19.30
C PHE A 79 -21.41 5.22 19.43
N PRO A 80 -20.71 4.78 20.49
CA PRO A 80 -19.28 5.03 20.63
C PRO A 80 -18.48 4.20 19.62
N ALA A 81 -17.27 4.64 19.28
CA ALA A 81 -16.37 3.84 18.42
C ALA A 81 -16.09 2.45 19.01
N THR A 82 -15.86 2.41 20.32
CA THR A 82 -15.64 1.19 21.09
C THR A 82 -16.25 1.32 22.48
N TYR A 83 -16.62 0.19 23.08
CA TYR A 83 -16.91 0.08 24.51
C TYR A 83 -15.64 -0.28 25.29
N PRO A 84 -15.58 -0.01 26.60
CA PRO A 84 -14.48 -0.43 27.46
C PRO A 84 -14.26 -1.94 27.40
N ALA A 85 -12.99 -2.35 27.34
CA ALA A 85 -12.62 -3.76 27.37
C ALA A 85 -12.94 -4.36 28.74
N GLN A 86 -13.39 -5.60 28.76
CA GLN A 86 -13.52 -6.41 29.98
C GLN A 86 -12.26 -7.28 30.18
N PRO A 87 -11.98 -7.73 31.40
CA PRO A 87 -10.74 -8.47 31.71
C PRO A 87 -10.50 -9.72 30.85
N ASP A 88 -11.57 -10.38 30.38
CA ASP A 88 -11.50 -11.60 29.58
C ASP A 88 -11.67 -11.38 28.07
N ASP A 89 -11.75 -10.13 27.63
CA ASP A 89 -11.93 -9.82 26.20
C ASP A 89 -10.66 -10.11 25.41
N THR A 90 -10.81 -10.93 24.37
CA THR A 90 -9.76 -11.22 23.38
C THR A 90 -9.93 -10.40 22.07
N HIS A 91 -10.91 -9.50 22.04
CA HIS A 91 -11.30 -8.71 20.87
C HIS A 91 -11.70 -7.28 21.28
N ILE A 92 -11.73 -6.40 20.29
CA ILE A 92 -12.23 -5.03 20.49
C ILE A 92 -13.76 -5.06 20.48
N ARG A 93 -14.38 -4.39 21.44
CA ARG A 93 -15.83 -4.23 21.55
C ARG A 93 -16.27 -2.99 20.76
N PHE A 94 -16.49 -3.17 19.46
CA PHE A 94 -16.94 -2.07 18.60
C PHE A 94 -18.39 -1.69 18.89
N GLY A 95 -18.65 -0.41 19.05
CA GLY A 95 -20.02 0.11 19.18
C GLY A 95 -20.75 0.01 17.84
N ASN A 96 -22.07 -0.29 17.90
CA ASN A 96 -22.94 -0.23 16.74
C ASN A 96 -24.41 -0.08 17.18
N ASP A 97 -25.29 0.24 16.23
CA ASP A 97 -26.72 0.22 16.39
C ASP A 97 -27.41 -0.29 15.12
N ILE A 98 -28.70 -0.54 15.22
CA ILE A 98 -29.52 -1.05 14.12
C ILE A 98 -30.10 0.13 13.34
N ILE A 99 -29.94 0.11 12.01
CA ILE A 99 -30.62 1.04 11.12
C ILE A 99 -32.08 0.59 10.93
N SER A 100 -32.26 -0.66 10.51
CA SER A 100 -33.56 -1.26 10.21
C SER A 100 -33.47 -2.78 10.20
N GLY A 101 -34.43 -3.48 10.84
CA GLY A 101 -34.42 -4.94 10.91
C GLY A 101 -33.15 -5.49 11.54
N SER A 102 -32.32 -6.15 10.75
CA SER A 102 -30.99 -6.67 11.15
C SER A 102 -29.80 -5.86 10.56
N GLU A 103 -30.07 -4.80 9.84
CA GLU A 103 -29.05 -3.97 9.21
C GLU A 103 -28.36 -3.07 10.26
N LEU A 104 -27.04 -3.12 10.29
CA LEU A 104 -26.21 -2.35 11.21
C LEU A 104 -25.59 -1.14 10.49
N TYR A 105 -25.30 -0.09 11.27
CA TYR A 105 -24.46 1.01 10.79
C TYR A 105 -23.05 0.54 10.47
N THR A 106 -22.36 1.27 9.62
CA THR A 106 -20.93 1.05 9.40
C THR A 106 -20.12 1.77 10.48
N ASN A 107 -19.55 1.04 11.44
CA ASN A 107 -18.61 1.63 12.37
C ASN A 107 -17.28 1.89 11.64
N PRO A 108 -16.84 3.15 11.42
CA PRO A 108 -15.64 3.46 10.65
C PRO A 108 -14.37 2.99 11.36
N TYR A 109 -14.37 2.95 12.68
CA TYR A 109 -13.24 2.47 13.48
C TYR A 109 -13.09 0.94 13.36
N ALA A 110 -14.20 0.21 13.41
CA ALA A 110 -14.19 -1.23 13.13
C ALA A 110 -13.71 -1.51 11.70
N LYS A 111 -14.20 -0.76 10.72
CA LYS A 111 -13.78 -0.88 9.32
C LYS A 111 -12.27 -0.65 9.17
N MET A 112 -11.71 0.32 9.87
CA MET A 112 -10.27 0.62 9.85
C MET A 112 -9.44 -0.51 10.47
N LEU A 113 -9.88 -1.08 11.61
CA LEU A 113 -9.08 -2.02 12.40
C LEU A 113 -9.29 -3.49 12.04
N SER A 114 -10.43 -3.85 11.43
CA SER A 114 -10.78 -5.25 11.16
C SER A 114 -10.08 -5.86 9.95
N SER A 115 -9.33 -5.08 9.20
CA SER A 115 -8.65 -5.59 8.00
C SER A 115 -7.28 -4.94 7.79
N PHE A 116 -6.41 -5.69 7.15
CA PHE A 116 -5.05 -5.29 6.83
C PHE A 116 -4.70 -5.79 5.44
N LYS A 117 -4.00 -4.98 4.68
CA LYS A 117 -3.41 -5.40 3.40
C LYS A 117 -1.94 -5.06 3.32
N GLU A 118 -1.21 -5.90 2.62
CA GLU A 118 0.16 -5.67 2.20
C GLU A 118 0.23 -5.84 0.68
N GLU A 119 0.66 -4.81 -0.02
CA GLU A 119 0.85 -4.80 -1.46
C GLU A 119 2.32 -4.60 -1.76
N ASN A 120 2.89 -5.49 -2.58
CA ASN A 120 4.23 -5.35 -3.11
C ASN A 120 4.16 -5.25 -4.63
N TYR A 121 4.90 -4.33 -5.22
CA TYR A 121 5.00 -4.21 -6.66
C TYR A 121 6.44 -3.96 -7.07
N ASN A 122 6.83 -4.63 -8.15
CA ASN A 122 8.16 -4.51 -8.70
C ASN A 122 8.05 -4.22 -10.21
N THR A 123 8.80 -3.25 -10.66
CA THR A 123 8.92 -2.97 -12.09
C THR A 123 10.40 -2.91 -12.44
N LEU A 124 10.79 -3.67 -13.44
CA LEU A 124 12.12 -3.62 -14.04
C LEU A 124 11.98 -3.28 -15.52
N ASN A 125 12.62 -2.21 -15.93
CA ASN A 125 12.73 -1.84 -17.34
C ASN A 125 14.21 -1.72 -17.70
N THR A 126 14.65 -2.56 -18.64
CA THR A 126 16.05 -2.60 -19.12
C THR A 126 16.08 -2.42 -20.61
N VAL A 127 16.79 -1.42 -21.05
CA VAL A 127 17.03 -1.14 -22.47
C VAL A 127 18.51 -1.29 -22.75
N MET A 128 18.83 -2.15 -23.68
CA MET A 128 20.18 -2.33 -24.21
C MET A 128 20.23 -1.85 -25.66
N ASN A 129 21.16 -1.00 -25.96
CA ASN A 129 21.43 -0.55 -27.32
C ASN A 129 22.88 -0.86 -27.71
N ILE A 130 23.07 -1.32 -28.94
CA ILE A 130 24.37 -1.61 -29.52
C ILE A 130 24.47 -0.78 -30.80
N GLU A 131 25.52 0.00 -30.90
CA GLU A 131 25.88 0.74 -32.10
C GLU A 131 27.18 0.18 -32.65
N GLN A 132 27.16 -0.23 -33.90
CA GLN A 132 28.33 -0.72 -34.64
C GLN A 132 28.62 0.13 -35.85
N GLY A 133 29.76 0.75 -35.88
CA GLY A 133 30.27 1.43 -37.08
C GLY A 133 30.73 0.40 -38.09
N LEU A 134 30.30 0.53 -39.34
CA LEU A 134 30.62 -0.36 -40.46
C LEU A 134 31.34 0.43 -41.56
N ASP A 135 32.19 1.40 -41.20
CA ASP A 135 32.93 2.23 -42.11
C ASP A 135 33.87 1.42 -43.03
N PHE A 136 34.23 0.17 -42.62
CA PHE A 136 35.00 -0.78 -43.40
C PHE A 136 34.21 -1.37 -44.60
N VAL A 137 32.85 -1.31 -44.54
CA VAL A 137 32.00 -1.72 -45.69
C VAL A 137 31.66 -0.48 -46.53
N THR A 138 31.18 0.57 -45.89
CA THR A 138 30.80 1.81 -46.54
C THR A 138 30.99 2.96 -45.58
N LYS A 139 31.68 4.04 -45.98
CA LYS A 139 31.96 5.20 -45.14
C LYS A 139 30.68 5.83 -44.61
N GLY A 140 30.60 5.96 -43.30
CA GLY A 140 29.45 6.53 -42.59
C GLY A 140 28.33 5.53 -42.28
N LEU A 141 28.44 4.23 -42.69
CA LEU A 141 27.47 3.23 -42.39
C LEU A 141 27.49 2.85 -40.88
N LYS A 142 26.34 2.84 -40.26
CA LYS A 142 26.16 2.42 -38.86
C LYS A 142 25.01 1.43 -38.74
N LEU A 143 25.20 0.42 -37.93
CA LEU A 143 24.15 -0.51 -37.51
C LEU A 143 23.80 -0.19 -36.05
N THR A 144 22.49 -0.05 -35.75
CA THR A 144 22.00 0.11 -34.38
C THR A 144 21.00 -0.99 -34.09
N ALA A 145 21.22 -1.70 -32.99
CA ALA A 145 20.28 -2.67 -32.46
C ALA A 145 19.80 -2.21 -31.08
N LEU A 146 18.52 -2.40 -30.80
CA LEU A 146 17.91 -2.06 -29.52
C LEU A 146 17.07 -3.22 -29.02
N VAL A 147 17.28 -3.60 -27.75
CA VAL A 147 16.50 -4.60 -27.05
C VAL A 147 15.90 -3.95 -25.80
N ASN A 148 14.60 -4.07 -25.63
CA ASN A 148 13.90 -3.62 -24.43
C ASN A 148 13.29 -4.82 -23.72
N PHE A 149 13.63 -4.97 -22.44
CA PHE A 149 13.06 -5.94 -21.53
C PHE A 149 12.30 -5.21 -20.42
N LYS A 150 11.01 -5.52 -20.28
CA LYS A 150 10.17 -5.00 -19.19
C LYS A 150 9.53 -6.15 -18.44
N ASN A 151 9.71 -6.14 -17.13
CA ASN A 151 9.04 -7.04 -16.21
C ASN A 151 8.22 -6.21 -15.20
N TRP A 152 7.02 -6.66 -14.92
CA TRP A 152 6.18 -6.13 -13.87
C TRP A 152 5.63 -7.31 -13.06
N ALA A 153 5.72 -7.20 -11.74
CA ALA A 153 5.18 -8.18 -10.81
C ALA A 153 4.51 -7.46 -9.65
N SER A 154 3.37 -7.98 -9.22
CA SER A 154 2.70 -7.52 -8.01
C SER A 154 2.22 -8.70 -7.19
N SER A 155 2.22 -8.54 -5.88
CA SER A 155 1.59 -9.47 -4.95
C SER A 155 0.77 -8.69 -3.94
N ASN A 156 -0.37 -9.25 -3.56
CA ASN A 156 -1.27 -8.68 -2.59
C ASN A 156 -1.60 -9.73 -1.54
N PHE A 157 -1.45 -9.36 -0.29
CA PHE A 157 -1.83 -10.17 0.85
C PHE A 157 -2.84 -9.38 1.69
N THR A 158 -4.01 -10.00 1.96
CA THR A 158 -5.07 -9.40 2.77
C THR A 158 -5.42 -10.30 3.92
N ARG A 159 -5.60 -9.71 5.10
CA ARG A 159 -6.13 -10.37 6.29
C ARG A 159 -7.32 -9.57 6.80
N SER A 160 -8.40 -10.25 7.16
CA SER A 160 -9.58 -9.64 7.76
C SER A 160 -10.07 -10.45 8.95
N ILE A 161 -10.69 -9.77 9.88
CA ILE A 161 -11.34 -10.31 11.06
C ILE A 161 -12.79 -9.82 11.02
N ALA A 162 -13.74 -10.68 11.32
CA ALA A 162 -15.12 -10.27 11.54
C ALA A 162 -15.20 -9.49 12.86
N PRO A 163 -15.56 -8.19 12.85
CA PRO A 163 -15.63 -7.41 14.08
C PRO A 163 -16.83 -7.83 14.94
N TYR A 164 -16.65 -7.82 16.25
CA TYR A 164 -17.74 -7.99 17.20
C TYR A 164 -18.37 -6.65 17.52
N TYR A 165 -19.69 -6.55 17.31
CA TYR A 165 -20.46 -5.33 17.55
C TYR A 165 -21.28 -5.44 18.80
N TYR A 166 -21.31 -4.35 19.56
CA TYR A 166 -22.02 -4.23 20.83
C TYR A 166 -22.96 -3.04 20.78
N ARG A 167 -24.12 -3.19 21.39
CA ARG A 167 -25.14 -2.14 21.53
C ARG A 167 -25.54 -2.01 22.97
N MET A 168 -25.74 -0.77 23.41
CA MET A 168 -26.35 -0.51 24.71
C MET A 168 -27.84 -0.84 24.65
N MET A 169 -28.31 -1.78 25.45
CA MET A 169 -29.73 -2.19 25.49
C MET A 169 -30.55 -1.33 26.43
N SER A 170 -29.98 -0.87 27.55
CA SER A 170 -30.59 0.05 28.50
C SER A 170 -29.49 0.81 29.24
N SER A 171 -29.76 2.07 29.62
CA SER A 171 -28.95 2.79 30.56
C SER A 171 -29.77 3.01 31.84
N THR A 172 -29.37 2.39 32.94
CA THR A 172 -29.83 2.80 34.26
C THR A 172 -28.81 3.81 34.79
N TRP A 173 -29.27 5.02 35.07
CA TRP A 173 -28.41 5.99 35.71
C TRP A 173 -28.14 5.53 37.15
N ASP A 174 -26.90 5.30 37.52
CA ASP A 174 -26.48 5.01 38.89
C ASP A 174 -25.90 6.29 39.49
N PRO A 175 -26.59 6.90 40.51
CA PRO A 175 -26.10 8.14 41.12
C PRO A 175 -24.81 7.97 41.91
N ASN A 176 -24.32 6.74 42.13
CA ASN A 176 -23.14 6.43 42.93
C ASN A 176 -21.93 5.96 42.09
N ASN A 177 -22.02 6.01 40.76
CA ASN A 177 -20.93 5.58 39.88
C ASN A 177 -20.50 6.68 38.90
#